data_fa818bde8472d827ab0d1be98cd49f88
#
_entry.id   fa818bde8472d827ab0d1be98cd49f88
#
_cell.length_a   1.000
_cell.length_b   1.000
_cell.length_c   1.000
_cell.angle_alpha   90.00
_cell.angle_beta   90.00
_cell.angle_gamma   90.00
#
_symmetry.space_group_name_H-M   'P 1'
#
loop_
_entity.id
_entity.type
_entity.pdbx_description
1 polymer ?
#
loop_
_entity_poly.entity_id
_entity_poly.type
_entity_poly.pdbx_seq_one_letter_code
_entity_poly.pdbx_strand_id
1 'polypeptide(L)'
;MYKAIFTEKPEAIKYMQKPNGKADVWLRAGIEEVTVEQEGEECTQWEAQETFVPDCELTLEQVKADFFNLFMEADKVQRELTAIVQDYMDKAVMARGYDGILSACSYVDTGVEKFDNEGAKCREWRSAVWAKCYEVLDDVLQGNRAAPTAEELLAMLPKLEW
;
A
#
# COMPACT_ATOMS: atom_id res chain seq x y z
N MET A 1 2.64 -5.89 -3.35
CA MET A 1 2.67 -7.09 -2.46
C MET A 1 2.92 -6.62 -1.05
N TYR A 2 2.10 -7.05 -0.11
CA TYR A 2 2.25 -6.72 1.30
C TYR A 2 2.25 -8.01 2.13
N LYS A 3 2.89 -7.96 3.29
CA LYS A 3 2.87 -9.07 4.25
C LYS A 3 1.55 -9.04 4.99
N ALA A 4 0.74 -10.08 4.81
CA ALA A 4 -0.52 -10.28 5.51
C ALA A 4 -0.36 -11.31 6.63
N ILE A 5 -1.06 -11.10 7.74
CA ILE A 5 -1.01 -11.93 8.94
C ILE A 5 -2.41 -12.49 9.19
N PHE A 6 -2.49 -13.79 9.52
CA PHE A 6 -3.74 -14.50 9.74
C PHE A 6 -3.64 -15.34 11.00
N THR A 7 -4.76 -15.48 11.71
CA THR A 7 -4.87 -16.37 12.88
C THR A 7 -5.03 -17.83 12.49
N GLU A 8 -5.55 -18.09 11.28
CA GLU A 8 -5.71 -19.42 10.71
C GLU A 8 -5.03 -19.47 9.34
N LYS A 9 -4.67 -20.69 8.91
CA LYS A 9 -4.04 -20.88 7.60
C LYS A 9 -4.93 -20.37 6.48
N PRO A 10 -4.50 -19.31 5.75
CA PRO A 10 -5.30 -18.76 4.67
C PRO A 10 -5.25 -19.64 3.42
N GLU A 11 -6.31 -19.59 2.61
CA GLU A 11 -6.28 -20.15 1.26
C GLU A 11 -5.38 -19.29 0.35
N ALA A 12 -4.72 -19.93 -0.62
CA ALA A 12 -3.88 -19.23 -1.60
C ALA A 12 -4.68 -18.26 -2.47
N ILE A 13 -5.95 -18.51 -2.69
CA ILE A 13 -6.87 -17.67 -3.46
C ILE A 13 -8.13 -17.44 -2.65
N LYS A 14 -8.45 -16.18 -2.34
CA LYS A 14 -9.78 -15.78 -1.88
C LYS A 14 -10.49 -15.10 -3.06
N TYR A 15 -11.60 -15.66 -3.51
CA TYR A 15 -12.37 -15.20 -4.66
C TYR A 15 -13.77 -14.78 -4.21
N MET A 16 -14.12 -13.52 -4.42
CA MET A 16 -15.42 -12.97 -4.03
C MET A 16 -16.15 -12.45 -5.27
N GLN A 17 -17.17 -13.18 -5.69
CA GLN A 17 -18.01 -12.78 -6.81
C GLN A 17 -18.84 -11.54 -6.46
N LYS A 18 -18.89 -10.58 -7.38
CA LYS A 18 -19.72 -9.37 -7.27
C LYS A 18 -21.00 -9.48 -8.07
N PRO A 19 -22.05 -8.69 -7.72
CA PRO A 19 -23.31 -8.66 -8.48
C PRO A 19 -23.16 -8.22 -9.95
N ASN A 20 -22.10 -7.46 -10.27
CA ASN A 20 -21.82 -6.98 -11.63
C ASN A 20 -21.13 -8.03 -12.54
N GLY A 21 -21.00 -9.27 -12.08
CA GLY A 21 -20.35 -10.35 -12.83
C GLY A 21 -18.82 -10.40 -12.70
N LYS A 22 -18.20 -9.40 -12.06
CA LYS A 22 -16.76 -9.38 -11.78
C LYS A 22 -16.48 -10.00 -10.40
N ALA A 23 -15.21 -10.12 -10.03
CA ALA A 23 -14.82 -10.64 -8.73
C ALA A 23 -13.69 -9.81 -8.12
N ASP A 24 -13.68 -9.74 -6.80
CA ASP A 24 -12.50 -9.31 -6.03
C ASP A 24 -11.70 -10.54 -5.66
N VAL A 25 -10.39 -10.51 -5.94
CA VAL A 25 -9.52 -11.66 -5.79
C VAL A 25 -8.30 -11.28 -4.96
N TRP A 26 -8.08 -12.00 -3.86
CA TRP A 26 -6.83 -11.94 -3.08
C TRP A 26 -5.99 -13.15 -3.43
N LEU A 27 -4.76 -12.89 -3.86
CA LEU A 27 -3.78 -13.92 -4.21
C LEU A 27 -2.70 -13.93 -3.13
N ARG A 28 -2.35 -15.11 -2.61
CA ARG A 28 -1.39 -15.30 -1.52
C ARG A 28 -0.35 -16.32 -1.90
N ALA A 29 0.92 -15.96 -1.70
CA ALA A 29 2.06 -16.83 -1.92
C ALA A 29 2.96 -16.85 -0.68
N GLY A 30 3.83 -17.87 -0.55
CA GLY A 30 4.72 -18.01 0.60
C GLY A 30 3.96 -18.13 1.92
N ILE A 31 2.86 -18.90 1.93
CA ILE A 31 2.05 -19.13 3.14
C ILE A 31 2.86 -19.99 4.11
N GLU A 32 3.25 -19.41 5.23
CA GLU A 32 4.05 -20.09 6.26
C GLU A 32 3.50 -19.85 7.66
N GLU A 33 3.72 -20.82 8.53
CA GLU A 33 3.37 -20.73 9.95
C GLU A 33 4.56 -20.14 10.71
N VAL A 34 4.33 -19.12 11.52
CA VAL A 34 5.35 -18.44 12.31
C VAL A 34 4.94 -18.35 13.77
N THR A 35 5.90 -18.54 14.66
CA THR A 35 5.70 -18.34 16.10
C THR A 35 6.18 -16.95 16.46
N VAL A 36 5.34 -16.17 17.14
CA VAL A 36 5.64 -14.83 17.63
C VAL A 36 5.41 -14.74 19.12
N GLU A 37 6.17 -13.94 19.82
CA GLU A 37 5.97 -13.64 21.23
C GLU A 37 5.09 -12.39 21.37
N GLN A 38 3.92 -12.51 22.01
CA GLN A 38 3.05 -11.40 22.34
C GLN A 38 2.76 -11.42 23.85
N GLU A 39 3.02 -10.33 24.51
CA GLU A 39 2.78 -10.15 25.95
C GLU A 39 3.43 -11.26 26.84
N GLY A 40 4.53 -11.87 26.37
CA GLY A 40 5.24 -12.94 27.08
C GLY A 40 4.69 -14.34 26.86
N GLU A 41 3.74 -14.51 25.94
CA GLU A 41 3.22 -15.81 25.51
C GLU A 41 3.60 -16.08 24.04
N GLU A 42 3.95 -17.34 23.75
CA GLU A 42 4.18 -17.78 22.37
C GLU A 42 2.84 -18.00 21.67
N CYS A 43 2.61 -17.26 20.58
CA CYS A 43 1.45 -17.38 19.73
C CYS A 43 1.86 -17.86 18.34
N THR A 44 1.07 -18.73 17.74
CA THR A 44 1.25 -19.16 16.36
C THR A 44 0.34 -18.35 15.44
N GLN A 45 0.91 -17.83 14.35
CA GLN A 45 0.16 -17.12 13.32
C GLN A 45 0.62 -17.58 11.93
N TRP A 46 -0.18 -17.27 10.90
CA TRP A 46 0.18 -17.51 9.51
C TRP A 46 0.57 -16.22 8.83
N GLU A 47 1.63 -16.25 8.04
CA GLU A 47 2.08 -15.12 7.23
C GLU A 47 2.03 -15.49 5.75
N ALA A 48 1.72 -14.52 4.90
CA ALA A 48 1.75 -14.68 3.46
C ALA A 48 2.10 -13.37 2.77
N GLN A 49 2.67 -13.47 1.58
CA GLN A 49 2.73 -12.35 0.63
C GLN A 49 1.37 -12.26 -0.04
N GLU A 50 0.65 -11.16 0.15
CA GLU A 50 -0.68 -10.98 -0.41
C GLU A 50 -0.69 -9.85 -1.46
N THR A 51 -1.45 -10.04 -2.52
CA THR A 51 -1.79 -9.00 -3.49
C THR A 51 -3.28 -9.07 -3.81
N PHE A 52 -3.86 -7.93 -4.23
CA PHE A 52 -5.27 -7.79 -4.50
C PHE A 52 -5.53 -7.42 -5.96
N VAL A 53 -6.45 -8.13 -6.59
CA VAL A 53 -6.92 -7.89 -7.96
C VAL A 53 -8.39 -7.49 -7.89
N PRO A 54 -8.72 -6.20 -7.94
CA PRO A 54 -10.10 -5.73 -7.93
C PRO A 54 -10.74 -5.94 -9.31
N ASP A 55 -12.07 -6.10 -9.31
CA ASP A 55 -12.88 -6.17 -10.54
C ASP A 55 -12.37 -7.16 -11.58
N CYS A 56 -11.80 -8.28 -11.13
CA CYS A 56 -11.30 -9.35 -11.97
C CYS A 56 -12.43 -9.95 -12.81
N GLU A 57 -12.23 -10.05 -14.13
CA GLU A 57 -13.20 -10.61 -15.07
C GLU A 57 -12.99 -12.12 -15.29
N LEU A 58 -11.93 -12.69 -14.74
CA LEU A 58 -11.61 -14.11 -14.85
C LEU A 58 -12.45 -14.94 -13.88
N THR A 59 -12.83 -16.13 -14.29
CA THR A 59 -13.44 -17.13 -13.41
C THR A 59 -12.40 -17.67 -12.41
N LEU A 60 -12.86 -18.28 -11.31
CA LEU A 60 -11.97 -18.89 -10.33
C LEU A 60 -11.01 -19.92 -10.95
N GLU A 61 -11.46 -20.72 -11.94
CA GLU A 61 -10.63 -21.70 -12.62
C GLU A 61 -9.55 -21.03 -13.48
N GLN A 62 -9.86 -19.91 -14.14
CA GLN A 62 -8.88 -19.13 -14.90
C GLN A 62 -7.87 -18.45 -13.95
N VAL A 63 -8.33 -17.92 -12.81
CA VAL A 63 -7.45 -17.37 -11.77
C VAL A 63 -6.49 -18.43 -11.22
N LYS A 64 -6.97 -19.66 -10.96
CA LYS A 64 -6.11 -20.77 -10.54
C LYS A 64 -5.06 -21.14 -11.59
N ALA A 65 -5.48 -21.18 -12.87
CA ALA A 65 -4.59 -21.55 -13.97
C ALA A 65 -3.50 -20.52 -14.23
N ASP A 66 -3.78 -19.23 -13.99
CA ASP A 66 -2.85 -18.12 -14.25
C ASP A 66 -2.37 -17.40 -12.96
N PHE A 67 -2.44 -18.08 -11.84
CA PHE A 67 -2.15 -17.53 -10.51
C PHE A 67 -0.86 -16.72 -10.47
N PHE A 68 0.24 -17.29 -10.98
CA PHE A 68 1.56 -16.67 -10.85
C PHE A 68 1.65 -15.35 -11.63
N ASN A 69 1.15 -15.30 -12.86
CA ASN A 69 1.18 -14.08 -13.67
C ASN A 69 0.30 -13.01 -13.06
N LEU A 70 -0.93 -13.36 -12.63
CA LEU A 70 -1.82 -12.42 -11.95
C LEU A 70 -1.22 -11.87 -10.67
N PHE A 71 -0.56 -12.72 -9.86
CA PHE A 71 0.12 -12.32 -8.64
C PHE A 71 1.24 -11.31 -8.93
N MET A 72 2.08 -11.58 -9.92
CA MET A 72 3.20 -10.72 -10.29
C MET A 72 2.75 -9.40 -10.93
N GLU A 73 1.72 -9.41 -11.77
CA GLU A 73 1.19 -8.17 -12.39
C GLU A 73 0.54 -7.26 -11.35
N ALA A 74 -0.24 -7.79 -10.43
CA ALA A 74 -0.85 -7.00 -9.36
C ALA A 74 0.21 -6.40 -8.41
N ASP A 75 1.28 -7.15 -8.09
CA ASP A 75 2.41 -6.63 -7.32
C ASP A 75 3.14 -5.50 -8.07
N LYS A 76 3.32 -5.66 -9.39
CA LYS A 76 3.93 -4.62 -10.22
C LYS A 76 3.14 -3.32 -10.19
N VAL A 77 1.81 -3.38 -10.38
CA VAL A 77 0.93 -2.21 -10.30
C VAL A 77 1.04 -1.51 -8.94
N GLN A 78 1.03 -2.27 -7.85
CA GLN A 78 1.19 -1.71 -6.51
C GLN A 78 2.54 -1.00 -6.32
N ARG A 79 3.63 -1.61 -6.80
CA ARG A 79 4.97 -0.99 -6.73
C ARG A 79 5.06 0.27 -7.58
N GLU A 80 4.47 0.28 -8.77
CA GLU A 80 4.42 1.44 -9.65
C GLU A 80 3.66 2.61 -8.99
N LEU A 81 2.49 2.36 -8.41
CA LEU A 81 1.73 3.38 -7.68
C LEU A 81 2.51 3.91 -6.47
N THR A 82 3.17 3.03 -5.71
CA THR A 82 4.04 3.43 -4.58
C THR A 82 5.18 4.34 -5.05
N ALA A 83 5.83 4.00 -6.17
CA ALA A 83 6.91 4.81 -6.74
C ALA A 83 6.40 6.18 -7.23
N ILE A 84 5.22 6.24 -7.82
CA ILE A 84 4.57 7.49 -8.27
C ILE A 84 4.25 8.40 -7.07
N VAL A 85 3.73 7.86 -5.97
CA VAL A 85 3.46 8.62 -4.74
C VAL A 85 4.77 9.12 -4.11
N GLN A 86 5.82 8.31 -4.10
CA GLN A 86 7.13 8.72 -3.62
C GLN A 86 7.70 9.87 -4.47
N ASP A 87 7.67 9.74 -5.79
CA ASP A 87 8.13 10.77 -6.74
C ASP A 87 7.33 12.09 -6.60
N TYR A 88 6.03 12.00 -6.35
CA TYR A 88 5.19 13.16 -6.04
C TYR A 88 5.70 13.93 -4.82
N MET A 89 6.01 13.20 -3.73
CA MET A 89 6.53 13.82 -2.51
C MET A 89 7.94 14.38 -2.70
N ASP A 90 8.82 13.66 -3.40
CA ASP A 90 10.18 14.09 -3.66
C ASP A 90 10.20 15.38 -4.49
N LYS A 91 9.44 15.44 -5.56
CA LYS A 91 9.32 16.64 -6.42
C LYS A 91 8.84 17.87 -5.65
N ALA A 92 7.91 17.73 -4.72
CA ALA A 92 7.39 18.83 -3.92
C ALA A 92 8.47 19.49 -3.06
N VAL A 93 9.38 18.70 -2.48
CA VAL A 93 10.45 19.21 -1.59
C VAL A 93 11.72 19.59 -2.36
N MET A 94 12.00 18.95 -3.50
CA MET A 94 13.13 19.30 -4.37
C MET A 94 13.01 20.74 -4.88
N ALA A 95 11.81 21.28 -5.07
CA ALA A 95 11.57 22.68 -5.39
C ALA A 95 12.09 23.65 -4.32
N ARG A 96 12.36 23.18 -3.09
CA ARG A 96 12.98 23.93 -1.97
C ARG A 96 14.46 23.64 -1.78
N GLY A 97 15.04 22.75 -2.59
CA GLY A 97 16.46 22.39 -2.56
C GLY A 97 16.80 21.19 -1.69
N TYR A 98 15.81 20.42 -1.26
CA TYR A 98 16.03 19.12 -0.61
C TYR A 98 16.24 18.01 -1.64
N ASP A 99 17.02 16.97 -1.30
CA ASP A 99 17.29 15.85 -2.21
C ASP A 99 16.08 14.92 -2.41
N GLY A 100 15.10 14.97 -1.50
CA GLY A 100 13.86 14.21 -1.49
C GLY A 100 13.16 14.27 -0.16
N ILE A 101 11.96 13.70 -0.07
CA ILE A 101 11.11 13.80 1.14
C ILE A 101 11.78 13.23 2.39
N LEU A 102 12.53 12.14 2.28
CA LEU A 102 13.22 11.56 3.43
C LEU A 102 14.33 12.47 3.94
N SER A 103 15.08 13.11 3.02
CA SER A 103 16.07 14.13 3.36
C SER A 103 15.40 15.32 4.06
N ALA A 104 14.32 15.88 3.50
CA ALA A 104 13.58 16.98 4.12
C ALA A 104 13.06 16.61 5.53
N CYS A 105 12.50 15.41 5.71
CA CYS A 105 12.03 14.93 7.02
C CYS A 105 13.14 14.73 8.07
N SER A 106 14.40 14.64 7.67
CA SER A 106 15.53 14.47 8.59
C SER A 106 15.97 15.79 9.26
N TYR A 107 15.56 16.94 8.72
CA TYR A 107 15.89 18.26 9.25
C TYR A 107 14.94 18.68 10.38
N VAL A 108 14.85 17.86 11.42
CA VAL A 108 14.09 18.12 12.65
C VAL A 108 15.06 18.06 13.81
N ASP A 109 14.92 18.97 14.77
CA ASP A 109 15.78 19.11 15.96
C ASP A 109 17.26 19.43 15.61
N THR A 110 17.47 20.19 14.53
CA THR A 110 18.79 20.61 14.09
C THR A 110 19.32 21.83 14.87
N GLY A 111 18.42 22.53 15.57
CA GLY A 111 18.70 23.81 16.23
C GLY A 111 18.67 25.01 15.29
N VAL A 112 18.30 24.83 14.02
CA VAL A 112 18.09 25.89 13.03
C VAL A 112 16.60 26.00 12.77
N GLU A 113 15.96 27.04 13.30
CA GLU A 113 14.49 27.23 13.29
C GLU A 113 13.85 27.01 11.94
N LYS A 114 14.46 27.54 10.86
CA LYS A 114 13.96 27.34 9.50
C LYS A 114 13.89 25.85 9.13
N PHE A 115 14.98 25.12 9.36
CA PHE A 115 15.06 23.71 8.99
C PHE A 115 14.17 22.85 9.88
N ASP A 116 14.10 23.16 11.16
CA ASP A 116 13.24 22.45 12.11
C ASP A 116 11.77 22.59 11.73
N ASN A 117 11.31 23.79 11.35
CA ASN A 117 9.96 24.06 10.90
C ASN A 117 9.63 23.35 9.57
N GLU A 118 10.52 23.44 8.58
CA GLU A 118 10.32 22.80 7.27
C GLU A 118 10.34 21.27 7.41
N GLY A 119 11.26 20.70 8.20
CA GLY A 119 11.35 19.28 8.47
C GLY A 119 10.11 18.71 9.18
N ALA A 120 9.57 19.43 10.17
CA ALA A 120 8.35 19.07 10.87
C ALA A 120 7.14 19.01 9.91
N LYS A 121 6.95 20.05 9.09
CA LYS A 121 5.89 20.10 8.06
C LYS A 121 6.01 18.94 7.05
N CYS A 122 7.22 18.64 6.59
CA CYS A 122 7.47 17.52 5.70
C CYS A 122 7.10 16.17 6.32
N ARG A 123 7.40 15.96 7.62
CA ARG A 123 7.01 14.75 8.35
C ARG A 123 5.49 14.60 8.46
N GLU A 124 4.80 15.66 8.85
CA GLU A 124 3.34 15.67 8.97
C GLU A 124 2.69 15.40 7.61
N TRP A 125 3.12 16.12 6.59
CA TRP A 125 2.60 15.98 5.24
C TRP A 125 2.84 14.56 4.67
N ARG A 126 4.06 14.02 4.81
CA ARG A 126 4.38 12.66 4.37
C ARG A 126 3.47 11.63 5.05
N SER A 127 3.21 11.79 6.34
CA SER A 127 2.30 10.92 7.08
C SER A 127 0.86 11.03 6.57
N ALA A 128 0.39 12.25 6.27
CA ALA A 128 -0.94 12.50 5.73
C ALA A 128 -1.10 11.91 4.31
N VAL A 129 -0.07 12.01 3.47
CA VAL A 129 -0.05 11.40 2.12
C VAL A 129 -0.23 9.88 2.22
N TRP A 130 0.58 9.20 3.04
CA TRP A 130 0.47 7.74 3.18
C TRP A 130 -0.83 7.33 3.86
N ALA A 131 -1.31 8.07 4.86
CA ALA A 131 -2.62 7.81 5.48
C ALA A 131 -3.74 7.87 4.44
N LYS A 132 -3.71 8.86 3.51
CA LYS A 132 -4.69 8.94 2.42
C LYS A 132 -4.56 7.78 1.43
N CYS A 133 -3.35 7.34 1.12
CA CYS A 133 -3.15 6.15 0.28
C CYS A 133 -3.76 4.90 0.93
N TYR A 134 -3.59 4.70 2.24
CA TYR A 134 -4.19 3.58 2.97
C TYR A 134 -5.71 3.66 3.03
N GLU A 135 -6.29 4.86 3.25
CA GLU A 135 -7.73 5.08 3.20
C GLU A 135 -8.29 4.68 1.82
N VAL A 136 -7.66 5.13 0.74
CA VAL A 136 -8.06 4.77 -0.63
C VAL A 136 -7.95 3.27 -0.88
N LEU A 137 -6.89 2.64 -0.38
CA LEU A 137 -6.70 1.19 -0.47
C LEU A 137 -7.81 0.44 0.28
N ASP A 138 -8.14 0.86 1.50
CA ASP A 138 -9.21 0.26 2.30
C ASP A 138 -10.57 0.38 1.60
N ASP A 139 -10.88 1.52 1.01
CA ASP A 139 -12.11 1.72 0.23
C ASP A 139 -12.18 0.78 -0.98
N VAL A 140 -11.06 0.56 -1.67
CA VAL A 140 -10.98 -0.40 -2.79
C VAL A 140 -11.17 -1.83 -2.30
N LEU A 141 -10.49 -2.21 -1.20
CA LEU A 141 -10.57 -3.54 -0.60
C LEU A 141 -11.99 -3.89 -0.10
N GLN A 142 -12.72 -2.88 0.38
CA GLN A 142 -14.12 -3.02 0.83
C GLN A 142 -15.13 -2.92 -0.31
N GLY A 143 -14.68 -2.63 -1.54
CA GLY A 143 -15.55 -2.47 -2.70
C GLY A 143 -16.36 -1.17 -2.71
N ASN A 144 -16.01 -0.19 -1.86
CA ASN A 144 -16.65 1.12 -1.80
C ASN A 144 -16.31 1.99 -3.01
N ARG A 145 -15.21 1.68 -3.69
CA ARG A 145 -14.76 2.36 -4.93
C ARG A 145 -13.96 1.43 -5.82
N ALA A 146 -13.86 1.78 -7.11
CA ALA A 146 -12.91 1.15 -8.02
C ALA A 146 -11.48 1.58 -7.71
N ALA A 147 -10.50 0.75 -8.08
CA ALA A 147 -9.09 1.11 -7.99
C ALA A 147 -8.81 2.35 -8.84
N PRO A 148 -8.22 3.41 -8.27
CA PRO A 148 -7.93 4.64 -9.00
C PRO A 148 -6.76 4.44 -9.98
N THR A 149 -6.76 5.21 -11.04
CA THR A 149 -5.56 5.44 -11.85
C THR A 149 -4.52 6.22 -11.04
N ALA A 150 -3.26 6.24 -11.51
CA ALA A 150 -2.20 7.03 -10.89
C ALA A 150 -2.56 8.54 -10.81
N GLU A 151 -3.16 9.08 -11.87
CA GLU A 151 -3.57 10.48 -11.93
C GLU A 151 -4.68 10.80 -10.92
N GLU A 152 -5.69 9.94 -10.84
CA GLU A 152 -6.77 10.07 -9.85
C GLU A 152 -6.25 9.95 -8.42
N LEU A 153 -5.32 9.02 -8.16
CA LEU A 153 -4.70 8.88 -6.84
C LEU A 153 -3.97 10.16 -6.46
N LEU A 154 -3.09 10.69 -7.32
CA LEU A 154 -2.34 11.92 -7.05
C LEU A 154 -3.26 13.13 -6.82
N ALA A 155 -4.39 13.21 -7.54
CA ALA A 155 -5.37 14.30 -7.36
C ALA A 155 -6.05 14.28 -5.97
N MET A 156 -6.09 13.13 -5.30
CA MET A 156 -6.67 12.97 -3.96
C MET A 156 -5.67 13.25 -2.82
N LEU A 157 -4.38 13.30 -3.13
CA LEU A 157 -3.34 13.48 -2.10
C LEU A 157 -3.30 14.92 -1.58
N PRO A 158 -3.02 15.09 -0.27
CA PRO A 158 -2.84 16.42 0.30
C PRO A 158 -1.63 17.12 -0.32
N LYS A 159 -1.72 18.44 -0.46
CA LYS A 159 -0.61 19.28 -0.94
C LYS A 159 0.27 19.72 0.23
N LEU A 160 1.58 19.84 -0.02
CA LEU A 160 2.50 20.39 0.96
C LEU A 160 2.31 21.92 1.06
N GLU A 161 2.03 22.38 2.27
CA GLU A 161 1.99 23.81 2.63
C GLU A 161 3.21 24.14 3.50
N TRP A 162 4.02 25.10 3.04
CA TRP A 162 5.28 25.51 3.70
C TRP A 162 5.08 26.47 4.87
#